data_ef33b09c113f61d6e9b1945046516162
#
_entry.id   ef33b09c113f61d6e9b1945046516162
#
_cell.length_a   1.000
_cell.length_b   1.000
_cell.length_c   1.000
_cell.angle_alpha   90.00
_cell.angle_beta   90.00
_cell.angle_gamma   90.00
#
_symmetry.space_group_name_H-M   'P 1'
#
loop_
_entity.id
_entity.type
_entity.pdbx_description
1 polymer ?
#
loop_
_entity_poly.entity_id
_entity_poly.type
_entity_poly.pdbx_seq_one_letter_code
_entity_poly.pdbx_strand_id
1 'polypeptide(L)'
;MTITRDEDVLGGEPRIDGTRIGVRHVAARVVDSGRSPAHVADQFDASLADVYEALSYYYAHIDEMRALEEENEAAFEHVRETSLKPKETVQ
;
A
#
# COMPACT_ATOMS: atom_id res chain seq x y z
N MET A 1 -16.41 -2.38 -10.39
CA MET A 1 -14.95 -2.37 -10.33
C MET A 1 -14.49 -2.67 -8.92
N THR A 2 -13.48 -3.50 -8.83
CA THR A 2 -12.95 -3.90 -7.54
C THR A 2 -12.06 -2.82 -6.92
N ILE A 3 -11.45 -1.99 -7.75
CA ILE A 3 -10.55 -0.94 -7.28
C ILE A 3 -11.29 0.38 -7.23
N THR A 4 -11.17 1.08 -6.11
CA THR A 4 -11.87 2.35 -5.91
C THR A 4 -10.96 3.32 -5.16
N ARG A 5 -11.38 4.57 -5.12
CA ARG A 5 -10.72 5.61 -4.34
C ARG A 5 -11.78 6.36 -3.54
N ASP A 6 -11.40 6.73 -2.32
CA ASP A 6 -12.29 7.49 -1.46
C ASP A 6 -11.39 8.35 -0.57
N GLU A 7 -11.58 9.65 -0.59
CA GLU A 7 -10.72 10.57 0.15
C GLU A 7 -10.67 10.25 1.64
N ASP A 8 -11.72 9.67 2.16
CA ASP A 8 -11.80 9.36 3.58
C ASP A 8 -11.12 8.05 3.94
N VAL A 9 -10.64 7.31 2.95
CA VAL A 9 -10.00 6.02 3.19
C VAL A 9 -8.61 6.04 2.58
N LEU A 10 -7.59 5.77 3.38
CA LEU A 10 -6.20 5.73 2.96
C LEU A 10 -5.77 7.02 2.22
N GLY A 11 -6.37 8.16 2.59
CA GLY A 11 -5.99 9.42 1.99
C GLY A 11 -6.27 9.52 0.50
N GLY A 12 -7.22 8.74 0.00
CA GLY A 12 -7.58 8.75 -1.41
C GLY A 12 -6.78 7.81 -2.27
N GLU A 13 -5.94 6.95 -1.68
CA GLU A 13 -5.20 5.96 -2.47
C GLU A 13 -6.14 4.93 -3.08
N PRO A 14 -5.79 4.39 -4.25
CA PRO A 14 -6.58 3.29 -4.82
C PRO A 14 -6.53 2.07 -3.90
N ARG A 15 -7.65 1.46 -3.70
CA ARG A 15 -7.78 0.33 -2.80
C ARG A 15 -8.81 -0.67 -3.33
N ILE A 16 -8.79 -1.86 -2.74
CA ILE A 16 -9.82 -2.85 -3.04
C ILE A 16 -11.11 -2.39 -2.38
N ASP A 17 -12.17 -2.27 -3.18
CA ASP A 17 -13.45 -1.76 -2.72
C ASP A 17 -13.94 -2.54 -1.51
N GLY A 18 -14.49 -1.82 -0.54
CA GLY A 18 -15.00 -2.42 0.67
C GLY A 18 -13.94 -2.79 1.70
N THR A 19 -12.68 -2.45 1.45
CA THR A 19 -11.60 -2.77 2.37
C THR A 19 -10.69 -1.56 2.56
N ARG A 20 -9.72 -1.70 3.45
CA ARG A 20 -8.63 -0.73 3.59
C ARG A 20 -7.33 -1.27 3.00
N ILE A 21 -7.43 -2.21 2.09
CA ILE A 21 -6.28 -2.82 1.46
C ILE A 21 -5.94 -2.01 0.22
N GLY A 22 -4.86 -1.25 0.27
CA GLY A 22 -4.44 -0.44 -0.87
C GLY A 22 -3.81 -1.26 -1.96
N VAL A 23 -3.93 -0.78 -3.20
CA VAL A 23 -3.21 -1.38 -4.32
C VAL A 23 -1.71 -1.44 -4.01
N ARG A 24 -1.20 -0.40 -3.39
CA ARG A 24 0.20 -0.31 -2.98
C ARG A 24 0.59 -1.45 -2.04
N HIS A 25 -0.29 -1.80 -1.12
CA HIS A 25 -0.01 -2.88 -0.17
C HIS A 25 0.10 -4.22 -0.89
N VAL A 26 -0.80 -4.47 -1.84
CA VAL A 26 -0.77 -5.71 -2.60
C VAL A 26 0.51 -5.77 -3.45
N ALA A 27 0.83 -4.67 -4.12
CA ALA A 27 2.01 -4.63 -4.98
C ALA A 27 3.30 -4.85 -4.18
N ALA A 28 3.38 -4.27 -2.98
CA ALA A 28 4.57 -4.42 -2.16
C ALA A 28 4.83 -5.89 -1.83
N ARG A 29 3.77 -6.63 -1.57
CA ARG A 29 3.94 -8.04 -1.20
C ARG A 29 4.23 -8.93 -2.40
N VAL A 30 3.57 -8.67 -3.53
CA VAL A 30 3.75 -9.52 -4.71
C VAL A 30 5.01 -9.12 -5.47
N VAL A 31 5.15 -7.83 -5.77
CA VAL A 31 6.22 -7.37 -6.66
C VAL A 31 7.54 -7.25 -5.89
N ASP A 32 7.50 -6.57 -4.75
CA ASP A 32 8.73 -6.29 -4.01
C ASP A 32 9.18 -7.46 -3.16
N SER A 33 8.26 -8.15 -2.50
CA SER A 33 8.61 -9.24 -1.61
C SER A 33 8.57 -10.62 -2.28
N GLY A 34 8.10 -10.69 -3.52
CA GLY A 34 8.10 -11.93 -4.27
C GLY A 34 7.10 -12.97 -3.81
N ARG A 35 6.06 -12.57 -3.07
CA ARG A 35 5.03 -13.50 -2.63
C ARG A 35 4.08 -13.81 -3.78
N SER A 36 3.52 -15.01 -3.76
CA SER A 36 2.56 -15.35 -4.80
C SER A 36 1.25 -14.61 -4.60
N PRO A 37 0.53 -14.32 -5.69
CA PRO A 37 -0.78 -13.67 -5.53
C PRO A 37 -1.75 -14.47 -4.66
N ALA A 38 -1.71 -15.79 -4.73
CA ALA A 38 -2.57 -16.62 -3.90
C ALA A 38 -2.25 -16.47 -2.42
N HIS A 39 -0.96 -16.39 -2.09
CA HIS A 39 -0.53 -16.19 -0.72
C HIS A 39 -1.01 -14.83 -0.19
N VAL A 40 -0.90 -13.81 -1.03
CA VAL A 40 -1.31 -12.45 -0.64
C VAL A 40 -2.82 -12.38 -0.46
N ALA A 41 -3.57 -13.04 -1.34
CA ALA A 41 -5.02 -13.11 -1.19
C ALA A 41 -5.40 -13.73 0.15
N ASP A 42 -4.72 -14.79 0.53
CA ASP A 42 -4.97 -15.45 1.80
C ASP A 42 -4.62 -14.55 2.97
N GLN A 43 -3.48 -13.87 2.90
CA GLN A 43 -3.04 -12.96 3.97
C GLN A 43 -4.02 -11.83 4.22
N PHE A 44 -4.59 -11.27 3.16
CA PHE A 44 -5.50 -10.13 3.27
C PHE A 44 -6.96 -10.55 3.37
N ASP A 45 -7.24 -11.84 3.33
CA ASP A 45 -8.61 -12.35 3.30
C ASP A 45 -9.38 -11.76 2.12
N ALA A 46 -8.71 -11.66 0.99
CA ALA A 46 -9.27 -11.12 -0.24
C ALA A 46 -9.36 -12.24 -1.27
N SER A 47 -10.15 -12.01 -2.33
CA SER A 47 -10.22 -13.00 -3.39
C SER A 47 -8.99 -12.90 -4.28
N LEU A 48 -8.67 -13.98 -4.95
CA LEU A 48 -7.56 -13.98 -5.90
C LEU A 48 -7.83 -13.00 -7.04
N ALA A 49 -9.10 -12.89 -7.46
CA ALA A 49 -9.48 -11.94 -8.49
C ALA A 49 -9.19 -10.51 -8.04
N ASP A 50 -9.46 -10.19 -6.79
CA ASP A 50 -9.20 -8.85 -6.26
C ASP A 50 -7.71 -8.55 -6.27
N VAL A 51 -6.89 -9.53 -5.92
CA VAL A 51 -5.44 -9.35 -5.93
C VAL A 51 -4.95 -9.08 -7.36
N TYR A 52 -5.44 -9.85 -8.33
CA TYR A 52 -5.06 -9.64 -9.72
C TYR A 52 -5.56 -8.30 -10.25
N GLU A 53 -6.72 -7.85 -9.83
CA GLU A 53 -7.20 -6.53 -10.25
C GLU A 53 -6.32 -5.43 -9.67
N ALA A 54 -5.91 -5.58 -8.42
CA ALA A 54 -5.01 -4.62 -7.81
C ALA A 54 -3.67 -4.58 -8.54
N LEU A 55 -3.14 -5.73 -8.92
CA LEU A 55 -1.91 -5.79 -9.68
C LEU A 55 -2.07 -5.16 -11.07
N SER A 56 -3.21 -5.41 -11.70
CA SER A 56 -3.49 -4.80 -13.00
C SER A 56 -3.52 -3.28 -12.90
N TYR A 57 -4.16 -2.77 -11.86
CA TYR A 57 -4.19 -1.33 -11.62
C TYR A 57 -2.77 -0.79 -11.40
N TYR A 58 -1.99 -1.50 -10.60
CA TYR A 58 -0.63 -1.10 -10.31
C TYR A 58 0.20 -0.94 -11.59
N TYR A 59 0.14 -1.94 -12.46
CA TYR A 59 0.92 -1.89 -13.69
C TYR A 59 0.39 -0.87 -14.69
N ALA A 60 -0.90 -0.60 -14.66
CA ALA A 60 -1.49 0.40 -15.53
C ALA A 60 -1.17 1.83 -15.07
N HIS A 61 -0.85 2.00 -13.79
CA HIS A 61 -0.60 3.32 -13.19
C HIS A 61 0.72 3.32 -12.43
N ILE A 62 1.73 2.72 -13.01
CA ILE A 62 2.96 2.44 -12.27
C ILE A 62 3.67 3.71 -11.79
N ASP A 63 3.65 4.76 -12.58
CA ASP A 63 4.30 6.01 -12.18
C ASP A 63 3.61 6.63 -10.98
N GLU A 64 2.28 6.63 -10.97
CA GLU A 64 1.49 7.13 -9.87
C GLU A 64 1.74 6.30 -8.62
N MET A 65 1.75 4.99 -8.79
CA MET A 65 1.93 4.10 -7.64
C MET A 65 3.31 4.24 -7.03
N ARG A 66 4.32 4.42 -7.86
CA ARG A 66 5.68 4.63 -7.35
C ARG A 66 5.80 5.97 -6.63
N ALA A 67 5.13 6.99 -7.14
CA ALA A 67 5.13 8.29 -6.48
C ALA A 67 4.48 8.21 -5.11
N LEU A 68 3.38 7.48 -5.00
CA LEU A 68 2.71 7.28 -3.70
C LEU A 68 3.61 6.55 -2.72
N GLU A 69 4.32 5.56 -3.20
CA GLU A 69 5.22 4.80 -2.35
C GLU A 69 6.35 5.67 -1.84
N GLU A 70 6.93 6.49 -2.71
CA GLU A 70 7.99 7.41 -2.32
C GLU A 70 7.51 8.42 -1.30
N GLU A 71 6.32 8.98 -1.50
CA GLU A 71 5.74 9.92 -0.54
C GLU A 71 5.53 9.25 0.81
N ASN A 72 5.05 8.03 0.78
CA ASN A 72 4.79 7.30 2.01
C ASN A 72 6.08 7.00 2.77
N GLU A 73 7.11 6.63 2.05
CA GLU A 73 8.41 6.37 2.67
C GLU A 73 9.01 7.64 3.26
N ALA A 74 8.91 8.74 2.53
CA ALA A 74 9.43 10.02 3.03
C ALA A 74 8.70 10.45 4.29
N ALA A 75 7.38 10.30 4.32
CA ALA A 75 6.60 10.64 5.48
C ALA A 75 6.97 9.75 6.68
N PHE A 76 7.17 8.48 6.44
CA PHE A 76 7.54 7.55 7.49
C PHE A 76 8.91 7.89 8.07
N GLU A 77 9.88 8.19 7.22
CA GLU A 77 11.21 8.56 7.67
C GLU A 77 11.17 9.83 8.51
N HIS A 78 10.40 10.81 8.08
CA HIS A 78 10.27 12.05 8.83
C HIS A 78 9.68 11.82 10.22
N VAL A 79 8.62 11.04 10.28
CA VAL A 79 7.98 10.73 11.55
C VAL A 79 8.93 9.97 12.45
N ARG A 80 9.65 9.03 11.91
CA ARG A 80 10.59 8.26 12.69
C ARG A 80 11.69 9.14 13.29
N GLU A 81 12.23 10.05 12.49
CA GLU A 81 13.26 10.95 12.97
C GLU A 81 12.76 11.83 14.09
N THR A 82 11.59 12.43 13.91
CA THR A 82 11.06 13.32 14.91
C THR A 82 10.65 12.59 16.17
N SER A 83 10.19 11.36 16.03
CA SER A 83 9.77 10.57 17.19
C SER A 83 10.94 10.07 18.01
N LEU A 84 12.03 9.70 17.37
CA LEU A 84 13.16 9.13 18.06
C LEU A 84 14.03 10.16 18.76
N LYS A 85 14.17 11.33 18.17
CA LYS A 85 15.02 12.36 18.73
C LYS A 85 14.62 12.76 20.13
N PRO A 86 13.35 13.03 20.42
CA PRO A 86 12.96 13.38 21.80
C PRO A 86 13.32 12.29 22.79
N LYS A 87 13.17 11.05 22.39
CA LYS A 87 13.52 9.96 23.29
C LYS A 87 15.00 9.95 23.61
N GLU A 88 15.82 10.19 22.65
CA GLU A 88 17.25 10.21 22.83
C GLU A 88 17.66 11.34 23.75
N THR A 89 17.04 12.49 23.59
CA THR A 89 17.39 13.64 24.41
C THR A 89 16.92 13.51 25.84
N VAL A 90 15.90 12.74 26.05
CA VAL A 90 15.35 12.57 27.40
C VAL A 90 16.32 11.81 28.29
N GLN A 91 17.15 11.05 27.71
CA GLN A 91 18.12 10.30 28.48
C GLN A 91 19.25 11.18 28.97
#